data_82cd4cd68a7074ba893e3eadb11de95f
#
_entry.id   82cd4cd68a7074ba893e3eadb11de95f
#
_cell.length_a   1.000
_cell.length_b   1.000
_cell.length_c   1.000
_cell.angle_alpha   90.00
_cell.angle_beta   90.00
_cell.angle_gamma   90.00
#
_symmetry.space_group_name_H-M   'P 1'
#
loop_
_entity.id
_entity.type
_entity.pdbx_description
1 polymer ?
#
loop_
_entity_poly.entity_id
_entity_poly.type
_entity_poly.pdbx_seq_one_letter_code
_entity_poly.pdbx_strand_id
1 'polypeptide(L)'
;MTEAMMDVVLETRGLTKSFRGFTAVRDLDFTVRRGTIHALIGPNGAGKTTVFNLLTKFLAPTAGHILHDGVDITGANPAAIARRGIVRSFQISATFPHLTALENVRVALQRRTPGRFHFWRPESTLAALNDQALALLAEVGLEARAQEPAGTLPYGGKKALEIATTLALDPDVLLLDEPLAGMGREDVARTAALIRRAAQRESGRRTVVMVEHNLGVVADLSDRITVLQRGEILAEGTYADIAADRAVREAYMGTGHA
;
A
#
# COMPACT_ATOMS: atom_id res chain seq x y z
N MET A 1 19.59 -20.53 10.00
CA MET A 1 18.68 -19.40 9.73
C MET A 1 17.58 -19.49 10.76
N THR A 2 17.54 -18.55 11.70
CA THR A 2 16.62 -18.57 12.84
C THR A 2 15.19 -18.31 12.34
N GLU A 3 14.18 -18.89 12.99
CA GLU A 3 12.73 -18.74 12.71
C GLU A 3 12.28 -17.28 12.47
N ALA A 4 12.93 -16.32 13.14
CA ALA A 4 12.73 -14.89 12.97
C ALA A 4 13.11 -14.34 11.57
N MET A 5 13.96 -15.02 10.80
CA MET A 5 14.32 -14.60 9.42
C MET A 5 13.35 -15.14 8.36
N MET A 6 12.60 -16.21 8.65
CA MET A 6 11.58 -16.74 7.72
C MET A 6 10.31 -15.89 7.62
N ASP A 7 10.15 -14.92 8.53
CA ASP A 7 8.93 -14.10 8.63
C ASP A 7 9.05 -12.72 7.96
N VAL A 8 10.22 -12.37 7.42
CA VAL A 8 10.47 -11.10 6.74
C VAL A 8 10.10 -11.22 5.27
N VAL A 9 9.09 -10.44 4.84
CA VAL A 9 8.63 -10.43 3.45
C VAL A 9 9.32 -9.34 2.63
N LEU A 10 9.63 -8.19 3.23
CA LEU A 10 10.26 -7.07 2.55
C LEU A 10 11.35 -6.48 3.45
N GLU A 11 12.54 -6.28 2.89
CA GLU A 11 13.69 -5.75 3.62
C GLU A 11 14.46 -4.77 2.74
N THR A 12 15.00 -3.72 3.35
CA THR A 12 16.00 -2.87 2.70
C THR A 12 17.28 -2.89 3.51
N ARG A 13 18.42 -2.80 2.83
CA ARG A 13 19.76 -2.77 3.43
C ARG A 13 20.54 -1.60 2.88
N GLY A 14 20.86 -0.65 3.74
CA GLY A 14 21.61 0.55 3.38
C GLY A 14 20.94 1.37 2.28
N LEU A 15 19.60 1.31 2.16
CA LEU A 15 18.87 1.90 1.05
C LEU A 15 19.03 3.42 1.04
N THR A 16 19.60 3.94 -0.04
CA THR A 16 19.91 5.37 -0.17
C THR A 16 19.35 5.93 -1.47
N LYS A 17 18.75 7.12 -1.40
CA LYS A 17 18.34 7.88 -2.57
C LYS A 17 18.76 9.33 -2.46
N SER A 18 19.65 9.73 -3.36
CA SER A 18 20.08 11.12 -3.54
C SER A 18 19.55 11.68 -4.86
N PHE A 19 19.11 12.93 -4.80
CA PHE A 19 18.78 13.77 -5.95
C PHE A 19 19.79 14.92 -5.95
N ARG A 20 20.17 15.46 -7.05
CA ARG A 20 21.13 16.58 -7.26
C ARG A 20 21.38 17.42 -5.97
N GLY A 21 22.33 17.00 -5.12
CA GLY A 21 22.73 17.71 -3.90
C GLY A 21 21.86 17.50 -2.65
N PHE A 22 20.77 16.72 -2.75
CA PHE A 22 19.90 16.41 -1.60
C PHE A 22 19.70 14.89 -1.46
N THR A 23 19.90 14.37 -0.24
CA THR A 23 19.65 12.95 0.07
C THR A 23 18.29 12.83 0.75
N ALA A 24 17.33 12.23 0.04
CA ALA A 24 15.96 12.08 0.51
C ALA A 24 15.74 10.83 1.38
N VAL A 25 16.55 9.78 1.17
CA VAL A 25 16.59 8.56 1.98
C VAL A 25 18.07 8.21 2.15
N ARG A 26 18.48 7.94 3.39
CA ARG A 26 19.87 7.69 3.74
C ARG A 26 19.97 6.43 4.58
N ASP A 27 20.78 5.47 4.12
CA ASP A 27 21.19 4.27 4.85
C ASP A 27 20.02 3.57 5.57
N LEU A 28 18.89 3.40 4.85
CA LEU A 28 17.64 2.90 5.42
C LEU A 28 17.63 1.38 5.47
N ASP A 29 17.65 0.83 6.69
CA ASP A 29 17.44 -0.59 7.00
C ASP A 29 16.00 -0.79 7.51
N PHE A 30 15.07 -1.02 6.58
CA PHE A 30 13.65 -1.15 6.86
C PHE A 30 13.19 -2.58 6.67
N THR A 31 12.47 -3.13 7.66
CA THR A 31 12.04 -4.54 7.66
C THR A 31 10.53 -4.64 7.85
N VAL A 32 9.87 -5.40 6.98
CA VAL A 32 8.43 -5.68 7.06
C VAL A 32 8.20 -7.17 7.28
N ARG A 33 7.45 -7.49 8.32
CA ARG A 33 7.08 -8.87 8.64
C ARG A 33 5.83 -9.30 7.87
N ARG A 34 5.82 -10.56 7.47
CA ARG A 34 4.68 -11.17 6.76
C ARG A 34 3.42 -11.12 7.63
N GLY A 35 2.28 -10.82 7.02
CA GLY A 35 0.99 -10.82 7.67
C GLY A 35 0.76 -9.69 8.68
N THR A 36 1.62 -8.66 8.68
CA THR A 36 1.45 -7.49 9.56
C THR A 36 0.93 -6.29 8.79
N ILE A 37 0.28 -5.38 9.52
CA ILE A 37 0.03 -4.00 9.06
C ILE A 37 1.14 -3.12 9.64
N HIS A 38 2.04 -2.67 8.78
CA HIS A 38 3.20 -1.85 9.14
C HIS A 38 2.98 -0.40 8.69
N ALA A 39 2.95 0.54 9.62
CA ALA A 39 2.83 1.96 9.30
C ALA A 39 4.21 2.62 9.15
N LEU A 40 4.39 3.39 8.09
CA LEU A 40 5.53 4.28 7.88
C LEU A 40 5.07 5.72 8.10
N ILE A 41 5.45 6.32 9.22
CA ILE A 41 5.03 7.67 9.60
C ILE A 41 6.22 8.63 9.65
N GLY A 42 5.95 9.90 9.84
CA GLY A 42 6.98 10.94 9.96
C GLY A 42 6.48 12.29 9.42
N PRO A 43 7.17 13.39 9.72
CA PRO A 43 6.80 14.72 9.25
C PRO A 43 6.84 14.83 7.72
N ASN A 44 6.31 15.94 7.19
CA ASN A 44 6.40 16.24 5.77
C ASN A 44 7.87 16.37 5.36
N GLY A 45 8.22 15.80 4.20
CA GLY A 45 9.61 15.76 3.73
C GLY A 45 10.50 14.71 4.40
N ALA A 46 9.98 13.85 5.29
CA ALA A 46 10.77 12.81 5.94
C ALA A 46 11.29 11.70 5.01
N GLY A 47 10.80 11.63 3.74
CA GLY A 47 11.23 10.63 2.77
C GLY A 47 10.24 9.48 2.53
N LYS A 48 9.08 9.45 3.17
CA LYS A 48 8.08 8.36 3.10
C LYS A 48 7.69 7.98 1.66
N THR A 49 7.25 8.96 0.87
CA THR A 49 6.89 8.75 -0.55
C THR A 49 8.08 8.29 -1.39
N THR A 50 9.30 8.76 -1.06
CA THR A 50 10.52 8.30 -1.72
C THR A 50 10.77 6.84 -1.42
N VAL A 51 10.60 6.38 -0.18
CA VAL A 51 10.71 4.96 0.20
C VAL A 51 9.70 4.13 -0.60
N PHE A 52 8.43 4.51 -0.66
CA PHE A 52 7.42 3.81 -1.45
C PHE A 52 7.77 3.74 -2.95
N ASN A 53 8.29 4.83 -3.52
CA ASN A 53 8.75 4.84 -4.91
C ASN A 53 9.95 3.93 -5.15
N LEU A 54 10.84 3.78 -4.16
CA LEU A 54 11.97 2.85 -4.23
C LEU A 54 11.49 1.40 -4.13
N LEU A 55 10.61 1.07 -3.19
CA LEU A 55 10.05 -0.27 -3.01
C LEU A 55 9.28 -0.75 -4.24
N THR A 56 8.56 0.15 -4.91
CA THR A 56 7.79 -0.13 -6.13
C THR A 56 8.60 0.03 -7.42
N LYS A 57 9.88 0.41 -7.32
CA LYS A 57 10.80 0.62 -8.44
C LYS A 57 10.40 1.74 -9.41
N PHE A 58 9.51 2.65 -8.99
CA PHE A 58 9.29 3.92 -9.70
C PHE A 58 10.50 4.85 -9.60
N LEU A 59 11.34 4.64 -8.58
CA LEU A 59 12.66 5.25 -8.44
C LEU A 59 13.71 4.14 -8.29
N ALA A 60 14.85 4.30 -8.96
CA ALA A 60 16.03 3.49 -8.71
C ALA A 60 16.79 4.04 -7.48
N PRO A 61 17.27 3.21 -6.56
CA PRO A 61 18.13 3.65 -5.48
C PRO A 61 19.47 4.15 -6.00
N THR A 62 20.13 5.01 -5.22
CA THR A 62 21.50 5.45 -5.47
C THR A 62 22.50 4.44 -4.92
N ALA A 63 22.16 3.81 -3.78
CA ALA A 63 22.92 2.74 -3.14
C ALA A 63 21.99 1.86 -2.30
N GLY A 64 22.52 0.71 -1.83
CA GLY A 64 21.79 -0.25 -1.00
C GLY A 64 20.94 -1.23 -1.80
N HIS A 65 20.25 -2.10 -1.08
CA HIS A 65 19.50 -3.23 -1.63
C HIS A 65 18.06 -3.25 -1.16
N ILE A 66 17.18 -3.83 -1.98
CA ILE A 66 15.79 -4.14 -1.64
C ILE A 66 15.60 -5.64 -1.85
N LEU A 67 15.14 -6.33 -0.80
CA LEU A 67 14.92 -7.76 -0.84
C LEU A 67 13.43 -8.06 -0.64
N HIS A 68 12.92 -9.03 -1.38
CA HIS A 68 11.57 -9.60 -1.22
C HIS A 68 11.71 -11.11 -1.05
N ASP A 69 11.25 -11.64 0.08
CA ASP A 69 11.45 -13.03 0.48
C ASP A 69 12.93 -13.46 0.39
N GLY A 70 13.84 -12.58 0.84
CA GLY A 70 15.27 -12.79 0.79
C GLY A 70 15.93 -12.70 -0.61
N VAL A 71 15.14 -12.50 -1.66
CA VAL A 71 15.62 -12.33 -3.04
C VAL A 71 15.86 -10.86 -3.34
N ASP A 72 17.04 -10.50 -3.81
CA ASP A 72 17.35 -9.13 -4.24
C ASP A 72 16.53 -8.75 -5.48
N ILE A 73 15.73 -7.69 -5.33
CA ILE A 73 14.88 -7.12 -6.36
C ILE A 73 15.33 -5.70 -6.76
N THR A 74 16.52 -5.27 -6.33
CA THR A 74 17.03 -3.90 -6.54
C THR A 74 17.09 -3.50 -8.01
N GLY A 75 17.44 -4.43 -8.89
CA GLY A 75 17.48 -4.22 -10.35
C GLY A 75 16.16 -4.45 -11.08
N ALA A 76 15.08 -4.85 -10.40
CA ALA A 76 13.81 -5.16 -11.04
C ALA A 76 13.11 -3.89 -11.57
N ASN A 77 12.24 -4.06 -12.58
CA ASN A 77 11.35 -3.01 -13.07
C ASN A 77 9.97 -3.06 -12.36
N PRO A 78 9.16 -1.98 -12.39
CA PRO A 78 7.87 -1.92 -11.70
C PRO A 78 6.92 -3.08 -12.06
N ALA A 79 6.89 -3.50 -13.32
CA ALA A 79 6.03 -4.59 -13.76
C ALA A 79 6.46 -5.94 -13.17
N ALA A 80 7.77 -6.16 -12.98
CA ALA A 80 8.29 -7.36 -12.31
C ALA A 80 7.94 -7.36 -10.81
N ILE A 81 8.01 -6.21 -10.15
CA ILE A 81 7.62 -6.05 -8.75
C ILE A 81 6.13 -6.38 -8.55
N ALA A 82 5.28 -5.83 -9.39
CA ALA A 82 3.86 -6.12 -9.33
C ALA A 82 3.52 -7.60 -9.62
N ARG A 83 4.31 -8.30 -10.48
CA ARG A 83 4.17 -9.75 -10.70
C ARG A 83 4.63 -10.59 -9.52
N ARG A 84 5.52 -10.05 -8.68
CA ARG A 84 5.95 -10.68 -7.43
C ARG A 84 4.97 -10.48 -6.27
N GLY A 85 3.82 -9.82 -6.53
CA GLY A 85 2.82 -9.60 -5.50
C GLY A 85 3.02 -8.35 -4.65
N ILE A 86 3.98 -7.47 -4.97
CA ILE A 86 4.09 -6.16 -4.32
C ILE A 86 3.29 -5.15 -5.15
N VAL A 87 2.16 -4.69 -4.62
CA VAL A 87 1.25 -3.79 -5.34
C VAL A 87 0.98 -2.55 -4.50
N ARG A 88 1.04 -1.38 -5.13
CA ARG A 88 0.72 -0.10 -4.51
C ARG A 88 -0.63 0.41 -5.00
N SER A 89 -1.47 0.90 -4.07
CA SER A 89 -2.57 1.77 -4.41
C SER A 89 -2.03 3.17 -4.75
N PHE A 90 -2.55 3.79 -5.79
CA PHE A 90 -2.10 5.12 -6.22
C PHE A 90 -3.00 6.21 -5.64
N GLN A 91 -2.41 7.36 -5.25
CA GLN A 91 -3.16 8.54 -4.78
C GLN A 91 -4.10 9.13 -5.84
N ILE A 92 -3.80 8.93 -7.12
CA ILE A 92 -4.64 9.35 -8.24
C ILE A 92 -5.36 8.12 -8.74
N SER A 93 -6.69 8.15 -8.69
CA SER A 93 -7.59 7.05 -9.05
C SER A 93 -7.16 6.40 -10.37
N ALA A 94 -6.50 5.26 -10.27
CA ALA A 94 -6.19 4.41 -11.44
C ALA A 94 -7.46 3.69 -11.92
N THR A 95 -8.63 4.33 -11.76
CA THR A 95 -9.93 3.80 -12.19
C THR A 95 -10.33 4.44 -13.52
N PHE A 96 -11.05 3.68 -14.32
CA PHE A 96 -11.66 4.15 -15.55
C PHE A 96 -13.01 4.80 -15.22
N PRO A 97 -13.15 6.14 -15.25
CA PRO A 97 -14.31 6.84 -14.72
C PRO A 97 -15.60 6.55 -15.48
N HIS A 98 -15.50 6.16 -16.76
CA HIS A 98 -16.65 5.84 -17.61
C HIS A 98 -17.10 4.38 -17.52
N LEU A 99 -16.26 3.50 -16.97
CA LEU A 99 -16.62 2.13 -16.68
C LEU A 99 -17.34 2.04 -15.33
N THR A 100 -18.21 1.04 -15.18
CA THR A 100 -18.86 0.74 -13.91
C THR A 100 -17.83 0.28 -12.86
N ALA A 101 -18.20 0.27 -11.58
CA ALA A 101 -17.36 -0.28 -10.52
C ALA A 101 -17.00 -1.75 -10.80
N LEU A 102 -17.98 -2.55 -11.26
CA LEU A 102 -17.79 -3.95 -11.64
C LEU A 102 -16.77 -4.11 -12.77
N GLU A 103 -16.90 -3.30 -13.83
CA GLU A 103 -15.99 -3.35 -14.97
C GLU A 103 -14.55 -2.95 -14.59
N ASN A 104 -14.38 -1.97 -13.72
CA ASN A 104 -13.08 -1.59 -13.21
C ASN A 104 -12.39 -2.78 -12.50
N VAL A 105 -13.11 -3.49 -11.64
CA VAL A 105 -12.56 -4.67 -10.94
C VAL A 105 -12.30 -5.82 -11.93
N ARG A 106 -13.19 -6.04 -12.91
CA ARG A 106 -12.97 -7.04 -13.98
C ARG A 106 -11.70 -6.78 -14.78
N VAL A 107 -11.43 -5.51 -15.14
CA VAL A 107 -10.19 -5.14 -15.85
C VAL A 107 -8.95 -5.52 -15.03
N ALA A 108 -8.98 -5.31 -13.72
CA ALA A 108 -7.88 -5.71 -12.85
C ALA A 108 -7.73 -7.25 -12.76
N LEU A 109 -8.83 -7.99 -12.65
CA LEU A 109 -8.85 -9.46 -12.62
C LEU A 109 -8.32 -10.09 -13.92
N GLN A 110 -8.58 -9.47 -15.08
CA GLN A 110 -8.07 -9.96 -16.37
C GLN A 110 -6.55 -10.12 -16.39
N ARG A 111 -5.81 -9.32 -15.63
CA ARG A 111 -4.34 -9.44 -15.56
C ARG A 111 -3.88 -10.85 -15.13
N ARG A 112 -4.67 -11.56 -14.34
CA ARG A 112 -4.38 -12.89 -13.84
C ARG A 112 -4.89 -14.01 -14.78
N THR A 113 -5.72 -13.65 -15.76
CA THR A 113 -6.36 -14.63 -16.65
C THR A 113 -5.43 -14.99 -17.82
N PRO A 114 -5.20 -16.28 -18.13
CA PRO A 114 -4.54 -16.69 -19.36
C PRO A 114 -5.25 -16.12 -20.59
N GLY A 115 -4.49 -15.61 -21.56
CA GLY A 115 -5.09 -15.05 -22.79
C GLY A 115 -5.64 -13.63 -22.66
N ARG A 116 -5.19 -12.86 -21.69
CA ARG A 116 -5.59 -11.45 -21.41
C ARG A 116 -5.46 -10.47 -22.59
N PHE A 117 -4.70 -10.81 -23.63
CA PHE A 117 -4.53 -9.98 -24.84
C PHE A 117 -5.43 -10.41 -25.99
N HIS A 118 -6.37 -11.34 -25.78
CA HIS A 118 -7.30 -11.79 -26.81
C HIS A 118 -8.50 -10.83 -26.91
N PHE A 119 -8.26 -9.61 -27.41
CA PHE A 119 -9.26 -8.54 -27.57
C PHE A 119 -10.42 -8.88 -28.53
N TRP A 120 -10.27 -9.95 -29.33
CA TRP A 120 -11.32 -10.48 -30.24
C TRP A 120 -12.29 -11.47 -29.57
N ARG A 121 -12.08 -11.84 -28.30
CA ARG A 121 -13.01 -12.70 -27.59
C ARG A 121 -14.27 -11.93 -27.22
N PRO A 122 -15.46 -12.56 -27.30
CA PRO A 122 -16.70 -11.89 -26.91
C PRO A 122 -16.66 -11.50 -25.43
N GLU A 123 -17.35 -10.41 -25.10
CA GLU A 123 -17.45 -9.88 -23.73
C GLU A 123 -17.99 -10.90 -22.72
N SER A 124 -18.79 -11.90 -23.21
CA SER A 124 -19.27 -13.03 -22.40
C SER A 124 -18.14 -13.81 -21.71
N THR A 125 -16.92 -13.82 -22.25
CA THR A 125 -15.76 -14.44 -21.58
C THR A 125 -15.34 -13.68 -20.31
N LEU A 126 -15.68 -12.40 -20.21
CA LEU A 126 -15.45 -11.59 -19.04
C LEU A 126 -16.53 -11.79 -17.97
N ALA A 127 -17.70 -12.30 -18.35
CA ALA A 127 -18.78 -12.61 -17.43
C ALA A 127 -18.35 -13.67 -16.38
N ALA A 128 -17.42 -14.55 -16.72
CA ALA A 128 -16.82 -15.50 -15.77
C ALA A 128 -16.06 -14.82 -14.60
N LEU A 129 -15.69 -13.55 -14.72
CA LEU A 129 -15.04 -12.78 -13.68
C LEU A 129 -16.04 -11.98 -12.81
N ASN A 130 -17.33 -11.99 -13.15
CA ASN A 130 -18.34 -11.17 -12.46
C ASN A 130 -18.47 -11.56 -10.98
N ASP A 131 -18.53 -12.86 -10.69
CA ASP A 131 -18.70 -13.32 -9.31
C ASP A 131 -17.51 -12.92 -8.43
N GLN A 132 -16.29 -13.05 -8.95
CA GLN A 132 -15.09 -12.61 -8.27
C GLN A 132 -15.07 -11.07 -8.10
N ALA A 133 -15.49 -10.34 -9.12
CA ALA A 133 -15.54 -8.88 -9.06
C ALA A 133 -16.59 -8.40 -8.07
N LEU A 134 -17.77 -9.04 -8.02
CA LEU A 134 -18.83 -8.72 -7.04
C LEU A 134 -18.38 -9.06 -5.62
N ALA A 135 -17.69 -10.18 -5.40
CA ALA A 135 -17.14 -10.53 -4.10
C ALA A 135 -16.14 -9.47 -3.60
N LEU A 136 -15.24 -9.01 -4.47
CA LEU A 136 -14.29 -7.93 -4.13
C LEU A 136 -15.01 -6.60 -3.86
N LEU A 137 -16.07 -6.27 -4.62
CA LEU A 137 -16.89 -5.09 -4.35
C LEU A 137 -17.65 -5.20 -3.03
N ALA A 138 -18.13 -6.40 -2.66
CA ALA A 138 -18.76 -6.65 -1.36
C ALA A 138 -17.76 -6.46 -0.21
N GLU A 139 -16.51 -6.96 -0.35
CA GLU A 139 -15.45 -6.74 0.64
C GLU A 139 -15.23 -5.26 0.95
N VAL A 140 -15.35 -4.39 -0.06
CA VAL A 140 -15.15 -2.94 0.07
C VAL A 140 -16.45 -2.16 0.27
N GLY A 141 -17.61 -2.83 0.37
CA GLY A 141 -18.92 -2.22 0.59
C GLY A 141 -19.48 -1.48 -0.62
N LEU A 142 -19.12 -1.88 -1.83
CA LEU A 142 -19.59 -1.31 -3.10
C LEU A 142 -20.49 -2.24 -3.91
N GLU A 143 -20.93 -3.38 -3.37
CA GLU A 143 -21.77 -4.34 -4.09
C GLU A 143 -23.04 -3.72 -4.66
N ALA A 144 -23.77 -2.93 -3.83
CA ALA A 144 -24.99 -2.25 -4.25
C ALA A 144 -24.76 -1.19 -5.35
N ARG A 145 -23.52 -0.76 -5.54
CA ARG A 145 -23.10 0.24 -6.53
C ARG A 145 -22.29 -0.34 -7.68
N ALA A 146 -22.30 -1.67 -7.82
CA ALA A 146 -21.48 -2.38 -8.82
C ALA A 146 -21.70 -1.88 -10.25
N GLN A 147 -22.92 -1.47 -10.59
CA GLN A 147 -23.31 -0.98 -11.91
C GLN A 147 -23.20 0.53 -12.08
N GLU A 148 -22.81 1.27 -11.04
CA GLU A 148 -22.61 2.74 -11.13
C GLU A 148 -21.27 3.03 -11.83
N PRO A 149 -21.23 4.05 -12.72
CA PRO A 149 -19.97 4.52 -13.29
C PRO A 149 -19.01 4.99 -12.18
N ALA A 150 -17.74 4.57 -12.26
CA ALA A 150 -16.75 4.91 -11.23
C ALA A 150 -16.59 6.42 -11.01
N GLY A 151 -16.78 7.22 -12.07
CA GLY A 151 -16.72 8.68 -12.01
C GLY A 151 -17.79 9.32 -11.12
N THR A 152 -18.96 8.69 -10.96
CA THR A 152 -20.09 9.21 -10.17
C THR A 152 -20.05 8.81 -8.70
N LEU A 153 -19.18 7.87 -8.34
CA LEU A 153 -18.99 7.46 -6.95
C LEU A 153 -18.52 8.64 -6.08
N PRO A 154 -19.02 8.75 -4.85
CA PRO A 154 -18.49 9.72 -3.87
C PRO A 154 -17.02 9.39 -3.58
N TYR A 155 -16.28 10.34 -3.00
CA TYR A 155 -14.83 10.21 -2.78
C TYR A 155 -14.46 8.93 -2.02
N GLY A 156 -15.14 8.61 -0.91
CA GLY A 156 -14.92 7.35 -0.17
C GLY A 156 -15.21 6.11 -1.02
N GLY A 157 -16.22 6.15 -1.89
CA GLY A 157 -16.52 5.06 -2.84
C GLY A 157 -15.41 4.88 -3.89
N LYS A 158 -14.83 5.98 -4.38
CA LYS A 158 -13.68 5.93 -5.31
C LYS A 158 -12.46 5.28 -4.65
N LYS A 159 -12.19 5.63 -3.40
CA LYS A 159 -11.11 5.01 -2.62
C LYS A 159 -11.37 3.53 -2.34
N ALA A 160 -12.60 3.16 -2.01
CA ALA A 160 -12.98 1.77 -1.85
C ALA A 160 -12.80 0.98 -3.15
N LEU A 161 -13.20 1.55 -4.30
CA LEU A 161 -12.99 0.93 -5.61
C LEU A 161 -11.50 0.77 -5.95
N GLU A 162 -10.68 1.75 -5.62
CA GLU A 162 -9.21 1.67 -5.78
C GLU A 162 -8.63 0.49 -4.98
N ILE A 163 -9.08 0.31 -3.74
CA ILE A 163 -8.67 -0.84 -2.93
C ILE A 163 -9.17 -2.15 -3.57
N ALA A 164 -10.43 -2.23 -4.02
CA ALA A 164 -10.97 -3.42 -4.69
C ALA A 164 -10.17 -3.80 -5.94
N THR A 165 -9.84 -2.84 -6.80
CA THR A 165 -9.02 -3.09 -8.01
C THR A 165 -7.60 -3.53 -7.66
N THR A 166 -7.05 -3.03 -6.56
CA THR A 166 -5.75 -3.45 -6.06
C THR A 166 -5.81 -4.87 -5.49
N LEU A 167 -6.86 -5.20 -4.72
CA LEU A 167 -7.10 -6.55 -4.20
C LEU A 167 -7.34 -7.59 -5.31
N ALA A 168 -7.93 -7.18 -6.43
CA ALA A 168 -8.11 -8.04 -7.61
C ALA A 168 -6.79 -8.57 -8.18
N LEU A 169 -5.68 -7.89 -7.92
CA LEU A 169 -4.34 -8.35 -8.28
C LEU A 169 -3.79 -9.40 -7.31
N ASP A 170 -4.51 -9.64 -6.19
CA ASP A 170 -4.16 -10.57 -5.11
C ASP A 170 -2.74 -10.37 -4.59
N PRO A 171 -2.40 -9.17 -4.07
CA PRO A 171 -1.06 -8.88 -3.62
C PRO A 171 -0.70 -9.65 -2.35
N ASP A 172 0.58 -10.07 -2.24
CA ASP A 172 1.17 -10.54 -0.98
C ASP A 172 1.54 -9.37 -0.08
N VAL A 173 2.05 -8.30 -0.69
CA VAL A 173 2.38 -7.02 -0.03
C VAL A 173 1.57 -5.90 -0.67
N LEU A 174 0.67 -5.32 0.12
CA LEU A 174 -0.16 -4.18 -0.27
C LEU A 174 0.45 -2.90 0.29
N LEU A 175 0.86 -1.98 -0.59
CA LEU A 175 1.38 -0.67 -0.22
C LEU A 175 0.28 0.38 -0.37
N LEU A 176 -0.13 1.01 0.74
CA LEU A 176 -1.16 2.05 0.79
C LEU A 176 -0.52 3.42 1.06
N ASP A 177 -0.66 4.34 0.13
CA ASP A 177 -0.10 5.69 0.25
C ASP A 177 -1.18 6.69 0.62
N GLU A 178 -1.19 7.11 1.89
CA GLU A 178 -2.16 8.03 2.48
C GLU A 178 -3.62 7.66 2.16
N PRO A 179 -4.06 6.43 2.45
CA PRO A 179 -5.39 5.95 2.05
C PRO A 179 -6.53 6.76 2.66
N LEU A 180 -6.29 7.52 3.73
CA LEU A 180 -7.28 8.30 4.45
C LEU A 180 -7.21 9.81 4.18
N ALA A 181 -6.28 10.25 3.33
CA ALA A 181 -6.11 11.67 3.05
C ALA A 181 -7.38 12.30 2.46
N GLY A 182 -7.77 13.46 3.02
CA GLY A 182 -8.93 14.22 2.53
C GLY A 182 -10.30 13.68 2.93
N MET A 183 -10.37 12.69 3.84
CA MET A 183 -11.62 12.08 4.30
C MET A 183 -12.19 12.75 5.53
N GLY A 184 -13.52 12.80 5.62
CA GLY A 184 -14.25 13.14 6.86
C GLY A 184 -14.15 12.00 7.89
N ARG A 185 -14.46 12.30 9.17
CA ARG A 185 -14.30 11.33 10.27
C ARG A 185 -15.04 10.01 10.06
N GLU A 186 -16.24 10.04 9.48
CA GLU A 186 -17.03 8.84 9.23
C GLU A 186 -16.40 7.96 8.14
N ASP A 187 -15.90 8.56 7.06
CA ASP A 187 -15.22 7.86 5.98
C ASP A 187 -13.87 7.29 6.43
N VAL A 188 -13.17 7.99 7.34
CA VAL A 188 -11.93 7.48 7.98
C VAL A 188 -12.20 6.16 8.70
N ALA A 189 -13.23 6.09 9.53
CA ALA A 189 -13.56 4.87 10.27
C ALA A 189 -13.94 3.71 9.32
N ARG A 190 -14.72 4.01 8.28
CA ARG A 190 -15.10 3.03 7.25
C ARG A 190 -13.88 2.51 6.49
N THR A 191 -12.97 3.39 6.08
CA THR A 191 -11.76 3.02 5.33
C THR A 191 -10.77 2.29 6.22
N ALA A 192 -10.64 2.64 7.50
CA ALA A 192 -9.83 1.88 8.45
C ALA A 192 -10.35 0.43 8.60
N ALA A 193 -11.67 0.27 8.76
CA ALA A 193 -12.29 -1.05 8.79
C ALA A 193 -12.08 -1.84 7.48
N LEU A 194 -12.10 -1.14 6.34
CA LEU A 194 -11.80 -1.72 5.04
C LEU A 194 -10.35 -2.23 4.95
N ILE A 195 -9.37 -1.41 5.36
CA ILE A 195 -7.96 -1.82 5.38
C ILE A 195 -7.75 -3.05 6.28
N ARG A 196 -8.41 -3.08 7.44
CA ARG A 196 -8.35 -4.23 8.36
C ARG A 196 -8.91 -5.50 7.70
N ARG A 197 -10.05 -5.41 6.97
CA ARG A 197 -10.60 -6.54 6.20
C ARG A 197 -9.67 -6.94 5.06
N ALA A 198 -9.15 -5.99 4.29
CA ALA A 198 -8.22 -6.22 3.19
C ALA A 198 -6.92 -6.93 3.62
N ALA A 199 -6.50 -6.75 4.88
CA ALA A 199 -5.37 -7.47 5.46
C ALA A 199 -5.70 -8.94 5.76
N GLN A 200 -6.97 -9.34 5.82
CA GLN A 200 -7.37 -10.74 6.02
C GLN A 200 -7.37 -11.50 4.69
N ARG A 201 -7.04 -12.78 4.73
CA ARG A 201 -7.10 -13.73 3.60
C ARG A 201 -7.59 -15.08 4.13
N GLU A 202 -8.17 -15.90 3.26
CA GLU A 202 -8.50 -17.29 3.60
C GLU A 202 -7.25 -18.10 3.99
N SER A 203 -6.10 -17.82 3.36
CA SER A 203 -4.80 -18.45 3.63
C SER A 203 -3.97 -17.77 4.73
N GLY A 204 -4.56 -16.87 5.54
CA GLY A 204 -3.85 -16.12 6.58
C GLY A 204 -4.00 -14.60 6.45
N ARG A 205 -2.97 -13.83 6.84
CA ARG A 205 -3.00 -12.35 6.73
C ARG A 205 -2.14 -11.87 5.55
N ARG A 206 -2.68 -10.91 4.79
CA ARG A 206 -1.92 -10.14 3.80
C ARG A 206 -1.02 -9.15 4.52
N THR A 207 0.18 -8.93 4.00
CA THR A 207 1.06 -7.88 4.52
C THR A 207 0.61 -6.54 3.96
N VAL A 208 0.46 -5.55 4.84
CA VAL A 208 0.12 -4.19 4.46
C VAL A 208 1.21 -3.25 4.96
N VAL A 209 1.72 -2.39 4.08
CA VAL A 209 2.56 -1.25 4.48
C VAL A 209 1.79 0.01 4.13
N MET A 210 1.59 0.90 5.09
CA MET A 210 0.86 2.13 4.84
C MET A 210 1.65 3.37 5.26
N VAL A 211 1.59 4.42 4.44
CA VAL A 211 1.99 5.77 4.85
C VAL A 211 0.75 6.48 5.35
N GLU A 212 0.79 7.00 6.57
CA GLU A 212 -0.33 7.72 7.17
C GLU A 212 0.12 8.85 8.08
N HIS A 213 -0.76 9.83 8.24
CA HIS A 213 -0.57 10.98 9.12
C HIS A 213 -1.56 10.98 10.30
N ASN A 214 -2.64 10.22 10.20
CA ASN A 214 -3.64 10.10 11.26
C ASN A 214 -3.16 9.11 12.32
N LEU A 215 -2.53 9.63 13.39
CA LEU A 215 -1.96 8.81 14.47
C LEU A 215 -3.01 7.94 15.18
N GLY A 216 -4.27 8.37 15.24
CA GLY A 216 -5.36 7.57 15.82
C GLY A 216 -5.62 6.29 15.00
N VAL A 217 -5.62 6.40 13.68
CA VAL A 217 -5.77 5.24 12.81
C VAL A 217 -4.52 4.36 12.81
N VAL A 218 -3.33 4.97 12.84
CA VAL A 218 -2.07 4.23 12.98
C VAL A 218 -2.05 3.41 14.25
N ALA A 219 -2.50 4.00 15.39
CA ALA A 219 -2.62 3.31 16.68
C ALA A 219 -3.58 2.13 16.64
N ASP A 220 -4.71 2.27 15.91
CA ASP A 220 -5.77 1.27 15.84
C ASP A 220 -5.47 0.12 14.86
N LEU A 221 -4.76 0.40 13.76
CA LEU A 221 -4.56 -0.57 12.70
C LEU A 221 -3.19 -1.26 12.73
N SER A 222 -2.13 -0.57 13.19
CA SER A 222 -0.77 -1.03 12.92
C SER A 222 -0.26 -2.00 13.97
N ASP A 223 0.28 -3.12 13.53
CA ASP A 223 1.01 -4.06 14.37
C ASP A 223 2.42 -3.52 14.69
N ARG A 224 3.00 -2.74 13.76
CA ARG A 224 4.34 -2.13 13.88
C ARG A 224 4.37 -0.77 13.19
N ILE A 225 5.19 0.12 13.70
CA ILE A 225 5.34 1.49 13.21
C ILE A 225 6.83 1.78 13.04
N THR A 226 7.20 2.33 11.89
CA THR A 226 8.51 2.94 11.65
C THR A 226 8.34 4.44 11.48
N VAL A 227 9.07 5.22 12.25
CA VAL A 227 9.09 6.70 12.17
C VAL A 227 10.28 7.13 11.34
N LEU A 228 10.04 7.83 10.24
CA LEU A 228 11.09 8.47 9.44
C LEU A 228 11.26 9.93 9.82
N GLN A 229 12.51 10.37 9.87
CA GLN A 229 12.89 11.78 9.97
C GLN A 229 14.12 12.03 9.09
N ARG A 230 14.04 13.02 8.19
CA ARG A 230 15.15 13.45 7.31
C ARG A 230 15.78 12.29 6.50
N GLY A 231 14.96 11.31 6.12
CA GLY A 231 15.40 10.17 5.30
C GLY A 231 15.99 9.00 6.08
N GLU A 232 16.01 9.05 7.39
CA GLU A 232 16.53 8.01 8.29
C GLU A 232 15.43 7.49 9.22
N ILE A 233 15.59 6.27 9.76
CA ILE A 233 14.70 5.75 10.80
C ILE A 233 15.03 6.44 12.12
N LEU A 234 14.04 7.12 12.69
CA LEU A 234 14.14 7.74 14.01
C LEU A 234 13.81 6.74 15.13
N ALA A 235 12.75 5.95 14.92
CA ALA A 235 12.29 4.95 15.88
C ALA A 235 11.47 3.86 15.18
N GLU A 236 11.41 2.67 15.78
CA GLU A 236 10.60 1.55 15.32
C GLU A 236 10.07 0.75 16.50
N GLY A 237 8.78 0.42 16.48
CA GLY A 237 8.14 -0.34 17.56
C GLY A 237 6.64 -0.46 17.41
N THR A 238 5.97 -0.83 18.51
CA THR A 238 4.51 -0.73 18.64
C THR A 238 4.08 0.73 18.83
N TYR A 239 2.78 0.99 18.76
CA TYR A 239 2.29 2.35 19.03
C TYR A 239 2.67 2.83 20.44
N ALA A 240 2.67 1.94 21.45
CA ALA A 240 3.06 2.29 22.81
C ALA A 240 4.54 2.72 22.89
N ASP A 241 5.43 1.99 22.19
CA ASP A 241 6.86 2.33 22.14
C ASP A 241 7.07 3.70 21.48
N ILE A 242 6.43 3.93 20.33
CA ILE A 242 6.54 5.18 19.58
C ILE A 242 5.96 6.37 20.33
N ALA A 243 4.82 6.21 21.02
CA ALA A 243 4.18 7.26 21.80
C ALA A 243 5.01 7.65 23.06
N ALA A 244 5.77 6.70 23.61
CA ALA A 244 6.66 6.93 24.75
C ALA A 244 8.01 7.55 24.34
N ASP A 245 8.40 7.44 23.05
CA ASP A 245 9.69 7.90 22.56
C ASP A 245 9.79 9.44 22.58
N ARG A 246 10.82 9.95 23.26
CA ARG A 246 11.04 11.40 23.39
C ARG A 246 11.44 12.05 22.07
N ALA A 247 12.31 11.41 21.29
CA ALA A 247 12.77 11.95 20.01
C ALA A 247 11.63 12.04 18.99
N VAL A 248 10.71 11.04 18.99
CA VAL A 248 9.50 11.07 18.16
C VAL A 248 8.62 12.25 18.56
N ARG A 249 8.35 12.45 19.85
CA ARG A 249 7.54 13.59 20.31
C ARG A 249 8.15 14.92 19.89
N GLU A 250 9.46 15.10 20.07
CA GLU A 250 10.18 16.32 19.68
C GLU A 250 10.12 16.55 18.15
N ALA A 251 10.23 15.48 17.34
CA ALA A 251 10.13 15.55 15.87
C ALA A 251 8.76 16.03 15.38
N TYR A 252 7.68 15.63 16.06
CA TYR A 252 6.33 16.07 15.72
C TYR A 252 5.96 17.44 16.32
N MET A 253 6.47 17.79 17.51
CA MET A 253 6.22 19.10 18.16
C MET A 253 7.05 20.22 17.51
N GLY A 254 8.25 19.91 17.01
CA GLY A 254 9.13 20.89 16.34
C GLY A 254 8.63 21.35 14.97
N THR A 255 7.62 20.70 14.38
CA THR A 255 7.02 21.10 13.09
C THR A 255 5.82 22.04 13.25
N GLY A 256 5.44 22.41 14.48
CA GLY A 256 4.26 23.23 14.80
C GLY A 256 4.52 24.73 14.92
N HIS A 257 5.76 25.21 14.78
CA HIS A 257 6.10 26.62 14.86
C HIS A 257 7.12 27.00 13.77
N ALA A 258 6.63 27.23 12.55
CA ALA A 258 7.24 28.08 11.54
C ALA A 258 6.17 28.59 10.59
#